data_749c99b91e1269ee3a13e0e5289dad48
#
_entry.id   749c99b91e1269ee3a13e0e5289dad48
#
_cell.length_a   1.000
_cell.length_b   1.000
_cell.length_c   1.000
_cell.angle_alpha   90.00
_cell.angle_beta   90.00
_cell.angle_gamma   90.00
#
_symmetry.space_group_name_H-M   'P 1'
#
loop_
_entity.id
_entity.type
_entity.pdbx_description
1 polymer ?
#
loop_
_entity_poly.entity_id
_entity_poly.type
_entity_poly.pdbx_seq_one_letter_code
_entity_poly.pdbx_strand_id
1 'polypeptide(L)'
;VTVVASEFSFLGGSIGAATSRRIIDAIHRATAESLPLLISPASGGTRMQEGTPAFALMISITAAIHRHKDQHLPYLVYLRHPTTGGAMASWGSAGHLTFAQPGATLGFLGPRVVELTTGKPLSPGVQTGEYLSRHGVIDGVIDPAGLRRQFTKLFDVLIRPDHATEPAEPTPPSDEVRSAWDAITRTRNPQRTGAADLVNALSDHWIQLSGTGDGRMSEAVIVGLTRINDQSLVFVGMDRTAQEPLGDWPLSTEAMRFARRGITLAHELGIPLVSVIDTPGGELSDRAERTGMAGSIARTLAEILDIDVPTVSVIIGQGCGGAALSMIPADQVLACEDAWLAPLPPEGASAIIYRDVDHAPAMMENQSVAADKLHERGIVDRLIPALSSTDAEADSKVVIDSIAHALWEIKLNSTLRRGREQRLAHYERLATIV
;
A
#
# COMPACT_ATOMS: atom_id res chain seq x y z
N VAL A 1 -21.36 0.01 -12.26
CA VAL A 1 -20.48 -1.14 -12.06
C VAL A 1 -21.00 -2.35 -12.86
N THR A 2 -20.12 -3.08 -13.50
CA THR A 2 -20.44 -4.35 -14.15
C THR A 2 -20.19 -5.50 -13.20
N VAL A 3 -21.15 -6.43 -13.06
CA VAL A 3 -21.03 -7.60 -12.19
C VAL A 3 -20.95 -8.85 -13.04
N VAL A 4 -19.93 -9.68 -12.82
CA VAL A 4 -19.77 -11.00 -13.45
C VAL A 4 -19.78 -12.07 -12.37
N ALA A 5 -20.84 -12.86 -12.33
CA ALA A 5 -21.00 -13.94 -11.36
C ALA A 5 -21.14 -15.29 -12.05
N SER A 6 -20.42 -16.31 -11.60
CA SER A 6 -20.61 -17.68 -12.06
C SER A 6 -21.63 -18.42 -11.20
N GLU A 7 -22.31 -19.42 -11.78
CA GLU A 7 -23.29 -20.26 -11.06
C GLU A 7 -22.71 -21.66 -10.87
N PHE A 8 -22.47 -22.02 -9.61
CA PHE A 8 -21.84 -23.31 -9.29
C PHE A 8 -22.72 -24.52 -9.61
N SER A 9 -24.04 -24.39 -9.49
CA SER A 9 -24.98 -25.46 -9.80
C SER A 9 -24.93 -25.88 -11.28
N PHE A 10 -24.45 -24.98 -12.17
CA PHE A 10 -24.23 -25.30 -13.57
C PHE A 10 -22.82 -25.88 -13.79
N LEU A 11 -22.72 -27.17 -13.88
CA LEU A 11 -21.47 -27.92 -14.14
C LEU A 11 -20.30 -27.54 -13.19
N GLY A 12 -20.58 -27.35 -11.90
CA GLY A 12 -19.59 -26.95 -10.92
C GLY A 12 -19.00 -25.55 -11.13
N GLY A 13 -19.74 -24.67 -11.81
CA GLY A 13 -19.26 -23.34 -12.19
C GLY A 13 -18.05 -23.37 -13.13
N SER A 14 -17.78 -24.50 -13.77
CA SER A 14 -16.56 -24.71 -14.56
C SER A 14 -16.49 -23.82 -15.80
N ILE A 15 -15.28 -23.36 -16.09
CA ILE A 15 -14.99 -22.40 -17.16
C ILE A 15 -14.64 -23.19 -18.44
N GLY A 16 -15.56 -23.20 -19.39
CA GLY A 16 -15.36 -23.70 -20.74
C GLY A 16 -15.38 -22.59 -21.78
N ALA A 17 -15.30 -22.88 -23.05
CA ALA A 17 -15.20 -21.92 -24.15
C ALA A 17 -16.34 -20.89 -24.16
N ALA A 18 -17.58 -21.32 -23.98
CA ALA A 18 -18.73 -20.41 -23.96
C ALA A 18 -18.72 -19.47 -22.73
N THR A 19 -18.34 -20.01 -21.56
CA THR A 19 -18.23 -19.24 -20.32
C THR A 19 -17.10 -18.21 -20.43
N SER A 20 -15.93 -18.62 -20.95
CA SER A 20 -14.78 -17.72 -21.15
C SER A 20 -15.12 -16.55 -22.06
N ARG A 21 -15.80 -16.81 -23.21
CA ARG A 21 -16.25 -15.73 -24.09
C ARG A 21 -17.15 -14.73 -23.38
N ARG A 22 -18.15 -15.20 -22.63
CA ARG A 22 -19.05 -14.32 -21.87
C ARG A 22 -18.32 -13.47 -20.84
N ILE A 23 -17.33 -14.05 -20.16
CA ILE A 23 -16.49 -13.30 -19.20
C ILE A 23 -15.68 -12.22 -19.95
N ILE A 24 -15.02 -12.58 -21.05
CA ILE A 24 -14.22 -11.67 -21.87
C ILE A 24 -15.08 -10.55 -22.45
N ASP A 25 -16.24 -10.87 -23.00
CA ASP A 25 -17.17 -9.90 -23.58
C ASP A 25 -17.69 -8.92 -22.52
N ALA A 26 -17.98 -9.41 -21.30
CA ALA A 26 -18.39 -8.57 -20.19
C ALA A 26 -17.25 -7.63 -19.73
N ILE A 27 -16.00 -8.10 -19.68
CA ILE A 27 -14.83 -7.28 -19.35
C ILE A 27 -14.61 -6.21 -20.42
N HIS A 28 -14.63 -6.59 -21.72
CA HIS A 28 -14.46 -5.64 -22.83
C HIS A 28 -15.55 -4.57 -22.82
N ARG A 29 -16.81 -4.96 -22.59
CA ARG A 29 -17.91 -4.03 -22.48
C ARG A 29 -17.75 -3.07 -21.31
N ALA A 30 -17.39 -3.59 -20.12
CA ALA A 30 -17.11 -2.75 -18.94
C ALA A 30 -15.98 -1.74 -19.24
N THR A 31 -14.93 -2.18 -19.92
CA THR A 31 -13.81 -1.32 -20.33
C THR A 31 -14.27 -0.22 -21.29
N ALA A 32 -15.03 -0.59 -22.34
CA ALA A 32 -15.54 0.36 -23.33
C ALA A 32 -16.52 1.40 -22.72
N GLU A 33 -17.28 0.99 -21.71
CA GLU A 33 -18.23 1.86 -21.00
C GLU A 33 -17.59 2.56 -19.76
N SER A 34 -16.27 2.41 -19.55
CA SER A 34 -15.52 2.95 -18.39
C SER A 34 -16.16 2.59 -17.05
N LEU A 35 -16.63 1.36 -16.91
CA LEU A 35 -17.30 0.87 -15.70
C LEU A 35 -16.37 0.00 -14.86
N PRO A 36 -16.36 0.17 -13.52
CA PRO A 36 -15.70 -0.78 -12.62
C PRO A 36 -16.25 -2.19 -12.76
N LEU A 37 -15.41 -3.19 -12.56
CA LEU A 37 -15.77 -4.61 -12.55
C LEU A 37 -15.83 -5.16 -11.12
N LEU A 38 -16.92 -5.86 -10.80
CA LEU A 38 -17.03 -6.74 -9.65
C LEU A 38 -17.18 -8.19 -10.15
N ILE A 39 -16.15 -8.98 -9.91
CA ILE A 39 -16.12 -10.40 -10.26
C ILE A 39 -16.50 -11.24 -9.06
N SER A 40 -17.46 -12.15 -9.21
CA SER A 40 -17.94 -13.01 -8.14
C SER A 40 -17.95 -14.48 -8.56
N PRO A 41 -16.78 -15.15 -8.55
CA PRO A 41 -16.68 -16.55 -8.93
C PRO A 41 -17.23 -17.49 -7.83
N ALA A 42 -17.87 -18.57 -8.29
CA ALA A 42 -18.09 -19.83 -7.59
C ALA A 42 -17.80 -20.93 -8.62
N SER A 43 -16.61 -21.56 -8.55
CA SER A 43 -16.11 -22.36 -9.66
C SER A 43 -15.11 -23.41 -9.22
N GLY A 44 -15.24 -24.62 -9.75
CA GLY A 44 -14.25 -25.68 -9.63
C GLY A 44 -13.02 -25.50 -10.54
N GLY A 45 -12.99 -24.47 -11.37
CA GLY A 45 -11.90 -24.18 -12.30
C GLY A 45 -12.24 -24.48 -13.77
N THR A 46 -11.25 -24.95 -14.52
CA THR A 46 -11.40 -25.27 -15.96
C THR A 46 -12.35 -26.44 -16.18
N ARG A 47 -13.20 -26.37 -17.20
CA ARG A 47 -14.09 -27.46 -17.60
C ARG A 47 -13.29 -28.60 -18.21
N MET A 48 -13.13 -29.67 -17.45
CA MET A 48 -12.31 -30.82 -17.86
C MET A 48 -12.80 -31.52 -19.11
N GLN A 49 -14.11 -31.46 -19.42
CA GLN A 49 -14.70 -32.05 -20.63
C GLN A 49 -14.26 -31.34 -21.89
N GLU A 50 -13.85 -30.09 -21.81
CA GLU A 50 -13.32 -29.28 -22.93
C GLU A 50 -11.78 -29.27 -22.99
N GLY A 51 -11.11 -29.83 -21.99
CA GLY A 51 -9.66 -30.07 -21.94
C GLY A 51 -8.79 -28.83 -22.07
N THR A 52 -7.62 -29.01 -22.71
CA THR A 52 -6.60 -27.98 -22.87
C THR A 52 -7.09 -26.68 -23.56
N PRO A 53 -7.96 -26.72 -24.58
CA PRO A 53 -8.50 -25.49 -25.15
C PRO A 53 -9.21 -24.59 -24.15
N ALA A 54 -10.04 -25.18 -23.27
CA ALA A 54 -10.71 -24.40 -22.20
C ALA A 54 -9.71 -23.86 -21.16
N PHE A 55 -8.68 -24.64 -20.84
CA PHE A 55 -7.61 -24.20 -19.93
C PHE A 55 -6.84 -23.01 -20.50
N ALA A 56 -6.49 -23.02 -21.79
CA ALA A 56 -5.78 -21.93 -22.46
C ALA A 56 -6.57 -20.61 -22.46
N LEU A 57 -7.91 -20.67 -22.41
CA LEU A 57 -8.74 -19.47 -22.35
C LEU A 57 -8.60 -18.66 -21.05
N MET A 58 -8.01 -19.23 -20.01
CA MET A 58 -7.64 -18.45 -18.81
C MET A 58 -6.67 -17.32 -19.17
N ILE A 59 -5.76 -17.56 -20.12
CA ILE A 59 -4.83 -16.53 -20.64
C ILE A 59 -5.62 -15.38 -21.30
N SER A 60 -6.65 -15.70 -22.09
CA SER A 60 -7.47 -14.70 -22.77
C SER A 60 -8.29 -13.85 -21.77
N ILE A 61 -8.82 -14.46 -20.70
CA ILE A 61 -9.50 -13.74 -19.62
C ILE A 61 -8.50 -12.80 -18.94
N THR A 62 -7.31 -13.28 -18.59
CA THR A 62 -6.26 -12.48 -17.96
C THR A 62 -5.83 -11.30 -18.84
N ALA A 63 -5.70 -11.50 -20.17
CA ALA A 63 -5.39 -10.43 -21.11
C ALA A 63 -6.49 -9.35 -21.14
N ALA A 64 -7.76 -9.73 -21.08
CA ALA A 64 -8.87 -8.78 -21.02
C ALA A 64 -8.85 -7.98 -19.70
N ILE A 65 -8.53 -8.63 -18.57
CA ILE A 65 -8.37 -7.96 -17.27
C ILE A 65 -7.23 -6.95 -17.32
N HIS A 66 -6.09 -7.30 -17.91
CA HIS A 66 -4.96 -6.38 -18.08
C HIS A 66 -5.39 -5.11 -18.82
N ARG A 67 -6.04 -5.25 -19.96
CA ARG A 67 -6.55 -4.10 -20.73
C ARG A 67 -7.54 -3.24 -19.95
N HIS A 68 -8.32 -3.85 -19.06
CA HIS A 68 -9.24 -3.13 -18.19
C HIS A 68 -8.48 -2.30 -17.16
N LYS A 69 -7.47 -2.89 -16.51
CA LYS A 69 -6.59 -2.21 -15.55
C LYS A 69 -5.73 -1.12 -16.21
N ASP A 70 -5.26 -1.32 -17.43
CA ASP A 70 -4.52 -0.31 -18.22
C ASP A 70 -5.33 0.97 -18.50
N GLN A 71 -6.66 0.91 -18.35
CA GLN A 71 -7.53 2.09 -18.38
C GLN A 71 -7.82 2.67 -16.98
N HIS A 72 -7.04 2.27 -15.97
CA HIS A 72 -7.20 2.68 -14.57
C HIS A 72 -8.59 2.37 -14.00
N LEU A 73 -9.25 1.34 -14.51
CA LEU A 73 -10.59 0.95 -14.07
C LEU A 73 -10.51 -0.08 -12.92
N PRO A 74 -11.29 0.10 -11.85
CA PRO A 74 -11.30 -0.82 -10.71
C PRO A 74 -11.74 -2.22 -11.10
N TYR A 75 -10.95 -3.22 -10.72
CA TYR A 75 -11.23 -4.65 -10.84
C TYR A 75 -11.27 -5.25 -9.43
N LEU A 76 -12.47 -5.58 -8.95
CA LEU A 76 -12.74 -6.07 -7.59
C LEU A 76 -13.20 -7.53 -7.65
N VAL A 77 -12.83 -8.30 -6.63
CA VAL A 77 -13.19 -9.72 -6.57
C VAL A 77 -13.89 -10.06 -5.25
N TYR A 78 -14.98 -10.80 -5.35
CA TYR A 78 -15.67 -11.43 -4.23
C TYR A 78 -15.77 -12.94 -4.44
N LEU A 79 -14.89 -13.70 -3.82
CA LEU A 79 -14.77 -15.14 -3.93
C LEU A 79 -15.91 -15.84 -3.17
N ARG A 80 -16.76 -16.56 -3.88
CA ARG A 80 -17.83 -17.39 -3.26
C ARG A 80 -17.39 -18.85 -3.10
N HIS A 81 -18.15 -19.58 -2.31
CA HIS A 81 -17.92 -21.00 -2.09
C HIS A 81 -18.44 -21.87 -3.25
N PRO A 82 -17.65 -22.84 -3.74
CA PRO A 82 -16.19 -22.88 -3.70
C PRO A 82 -15.56 -22.11 -4.86
N THR A 83 -14.32 -21.61 -4.71
CA THR A 83 -13.54 -21.09 -5.84
C THR A 83 -12.15 -21.71 -5.83
N THR A 84 -11.89 -22.59 -6.81
CA THR A 84 -10.65 -23.38 -6.90
C THR A 84 -10.16 -23.49 -8.36
N GLY A 85 -9.00 -24.10 -8.54
CA GLY A 85 -8.43 -24.40 -9.86
C GLY A 85 -8.09 -23.16 -10.67
N GLY A 86 -8.27 -23.24 -11.98
CA GLY A 86 -7.97 -22.16 -12.93
C GLY A 86 -8.71 -20.86 -12.64
N ALA A 87 -9.90 -20.90 -12.05
CA ALA A 87 -10.63 -19.70 -11.65
C ALA A 87 -9.90 -18.92 -10.54
N MET A 88 -9.45 -19.60 -9.50
CA MET A 88 -8.65 -19.00 -8.42
C MET A 88 -7.28 -18.55 -8.93
N ALA A 89 -6.62 -19.36 -9.75
CA ALA A 89 -5.28 -19.09 -10.28
C ALA A 89 -5.22 -18.03 -11.40
N SER A 90 -6.33 -17.41 -11.77
CA SER A 90 -6.39 -16.37 -12.80
C SER A 90 -7.26 -15.20 -12.35
N TRP A 91 -8.47 -15.10 -12.86
CA TRP A 91 -9.38 -13.99 -12.67
C TRP A 91 -9.90 -13.82 -11.23
N GLY A 92 -9.87 -14.89 -10.41
CA GLY A 92 -10.23 -14.84 -8.99
C GLY A 92 -9.18 -14.22 -8.07
N SER A 93 -7.91 -14.17 -8.49
CA SER A 93 -6.80 -13.60 -7.69
C SER A 93 -6.19 -12.35 -8.31
N ALA A 94 -6.77 -11.81 -9.39
CA ALA A 94 -6.24 -10.66 -10.10
C ALA A 94 -6.85 -9.32 -9.63
N GLY A 95 -7.65 -9.32 -8.54
CA GLY A 95 -8.31 -8.11 -8.02
C GLY A 95 -7.34 -7.05 -7.49
N HIS A 96 -7.67 -5.78 -7.66
CA HIS A 96 -7.07 -4.70 -6.88
C HIS A 96 -7.34 -4.93 -5.38
N LEU A 97 -8.59 -5.32 -5.06
CA LEU A 97 -8.98 -5.86 -3.76
C LEU A 97 -9.76 -7.17 -3.97
N THR A 98 -9.48 -8.13 -3.10
CA THR A 98 -10.10 -9.46 -3.13
C THR A 98 -10.70 -9.79 -1.77
N PHE A 99 -11.99 -10.04 -1.75
CA PHE A 99 -12.74 -10.46 -0.56
C PHE A 99 -13.33 -11.85 -0.74
N ALA A 100 -13.70 -12.49 0.35
CA ALA A 100 -14.32 -13.80 0.30
C ALA A 100 -15.62 -13.89 1.12
N GLN A 101 -16.47 -14.82 0.74
CA GLN A 101 -17.60 -15.25 1.53
C GLN A 101 -17.11 -16.02 2.78
N PRO A 102 -17.73 -15.85 3.96
CA PRO A 102 -17.41 -16.65 5.14
C PRO A 102 -17.49 -18.15 4.87
N GLY A 103 -16.50 -18.90 5.36
CA GLY A 103 -16.40 -20.34 5.20
C GLY A 103 -16.20 -20.84 3.75
N ALA A 104 -15.95 -19.94 2.80
CA ALA A 104 -15.71 -20.34 1.42
C ALA A 104 -14.45 -21.19 1.29
N THR A 105 -14.56 -22.32 0.57
CA THR A 105 -13.39 -23.12 0.18
C THR A 105 -12.71 -22.47 -1.01
N LEU A 106 -11.46 -22.04 -0.79
CA LEU A 106 -10.66 -21.30 -1.77
C LEU A 106 -9.28 -21.93 -1.90
N GLY A 107 -8.78 -22.07 -3.12
CA GLY A 107 -7.42 -22.60 -3.29
C GLY A 107 -7.04 -22.95 -4.71
N PHE A 108 -5.76 -23.28 -4.89
CA PHE A 108 -5.22 -23.68 -6.17
C PHE A 108 -5.89 -24.96 -6.72
N LEU A 109 -6.13 -25.96 -5.85
CA LEU A 109 -6.89 -27.15 -6.17
C LEU A 109 -7.91 -27.43 -5.06
N GLY A 110 -9.06 -28.02 -5.42
CA GLY A 110 -10.03 -28.44 -4.42
C GLY A 110 -9.44 -29.49 -3.46
N PRO A 111 -9.86 -29.54 -2.18
CA PRO A 111 -9.26 -30.39 -1.17
C PRO A 111 -9.28 -31.89 -1.54
N ARG A 112 -10.35 -32.30 -2.19
CA ARG A 112 -10.50 -33.70 -2.68
C ARG A 112 -9.48 -34.08 -3.75
N VAL A 113 -9.15 -33.13 -4.64
CA VAL A 113 -8.13 -33.33 -5.69
C VAL A 113 -6.75 -33.42 -5.08
N VAL A 114 -6.45 -32.56 -4.10
CA VAL A 114 -5.17 -32.60 -3.37
C VAL A 114 -4.99 -33.94 -2.69
N GLU A 115 -5.98 -34.41 -1.94
CA GLU A 115 -5.94 -35.68 -1.24
C GLU A 115 -5.74 -36.90 -2.20
N LEU A 116 -6.49 -36.91 -3.30
CA LEU A 116 -6.35 -37.96 -4.32
C LEU A 116 -4.97 -37.98 -5.01
N THR A 117 -4.37 -36.78 -5.19
CA THR A 117 -3.10 -36.63 -5.90
C THR A 117 -1.90 -36.87 -4.99
N THR A 118 -1.98 -36.41 -3.74
CA THR A 118 -0.84 -36.45 -2.79
C THR A 118 -0.92 -37.62 -1.80
N GLY A 119 -2.08 -38.29 -1.71
CA GLY A 119 -2.37 -39.30 -0.70
C GLY A 119 -2.56 -38.78 0.71
N LYS A 120 -2.62 -37.45 0.89
CA LYS A 120 -2.77 -36.79 2.20
C LYS A 120 -3.76 -35.65 2.13
N PRO A 121 -4.70 -35.53 3.08
CA PRO A 121 -5.56 -34.37 3.17
C PRO A 121 -4.75 -33.11 3.59
N LEU A 122 -5.23 -31.94 3.21
CA LEU A 122 -4.72 -30.67 3.74
C LEU A 122 -5.11 -30.51 5.21
N SER A 123 -4.33 -29.71 5.94
CA SER A 123 -4.67 -29.34 7.30
C SER A 123 -6.06 -28.68 7.35
N PRO A 124 -6.89 -28.97 8.38
CA PRO A 124 -8.21 -28.37 8.49
C PRO A 124 -8.18 -26.85 8.44
N GLY A 125 -9.06 -26.24 7.64
CA GLY A 125 -9.24 -24.80 7.54
C GLY A 125 -8.24 -24.05 6.66
N VAL A 126 -7.16 -24.67 6.16
CA VAL A 126 -6.12 -23.98 5.37
C VAL A 126 -6.64 -23.38 4.06
N GLN A 127 -7.75 -23.89 3.53
CA GLN A 127 -8.39 -23.39 2.32
C GLN A 127 -9.67 -22.58 2.60
N THR A 128 -9.77 -21.93 3.76
CA THR A 128 -10.92 -21.05 4.07
C THR A 128 -10.59 -19.60 3.80
N GLY A 129 -11.63 -18.79 3.49
CA GLY A 129 -11.48 -17.34 3.32
C GLY A 129 -10.83 -16.69 4.54
N GLU A 130 -11.23 -17.12 5.76
CA GLU A 130 -10.69 -16.63 7.03
C GLU A 130 -9.19 -16.93 7.19
N TYR A 131 -8.76 -18.12 6.79
CA TYR A 131 -7.35 -18.48 6.83
C TYR A 131 -6.54 -17.65 5.84
N LEU A 132 -7.01 -17.52 4.61
CA LEU A 132 -6.33 -16.78 3.55
C LEU A 132 -6.24 -15.28 3.88
N SER A 133 -7.28 -14.70 4.48
CA SER A 133 -7.27 -13.31 4.94
C SER A 133 -6.23 -13.08 6.04
N ARG A 134 -6.19 -13.95 7.07
CA ARG A 134 -5.18 -13.85 8.14
C ARG A 134 -3.75 -14.02 7.66
N HIS A 135 -3.54 -14.63 6.50
CA HIS A 135 -2.21 -14.83 5.92
C HIS A 135 -1.90 -13.84 4.80
N GLY A 136 -2.74 -12.81 4.58
CA GLY A 136 -2.47 -11.78 3.60
C GLY A 136 -2.55 -12.23 2.14
N VAL A 137 -3.35 -13.26 1.85
CA VAL A 137 -3.65 -13.71 0.48
C VAL A 137 -4.82 -12.92 -0.11
N ILE A 138 -5.80 -12.57 0.73
CA ILE A 138 -6.98 -11.78 0.37
C ILE A 138 -7.21 -10.66 1.38
N ASP A 139 -7.94 -9.62 1.01
CA ASP A 139 -8.12 -8.42 1.82
C ASP A 139 -9.14 -8.57 2.95
N GLY A 140 -10.00 -9.57 2.88
CA GLY A 140 -10.95 -9.77 3.97
C GLY A 140 -12.04 -10.78 3.66
N VAL A 141 -12.88 -11.01 4.68
CA VAL A 141 -14.07 -11.84 4.59
C VAL A 141 -15.29 -10.97 4.83
N ILE A 142 -16.25 -11.02 3.93
CA ILE A 142 -17.49 -10.21 3.97
C ILE A 142 -18.70 -11.11 3.89
N ASP A 143 -19.56 -11.04 4.90
CA ASP A 143 -20.85 -11.72 4.87
C ASP A 143 -21.72 -11.18 3.71
N PRO A 144 -22.45 -12.04 2.97
CA PRO A 144 -23.34 -11.61 1.90
C PRO A 144 -24.30 -10.50 2.29
N ALA A 145 -24.81 -10.46 3.53
CA ALA A 145 -25.66 -9.38 4.03
C ALA A 145 -24.92 -8.02 4.13
N GLY A 146 -23.61 -8.05 4.32
CA GLY A 146 -22.74 -6.86 4.41
C GLY A 146 -22.24 -6.33 3.07
N LEU A 147 -22.36 -7.11 1.98
CA LEU A 147 -21.77 -6.79 0.68
C LEU A 147 -22.16 -5.41 0.17
N ARG A 148 -23.46 -5.11 0.16
CA ARG A 148 -23.94 -3.83 -0.36
C ARG A 148 -23.28 -2.65 0.35
N ARG A 149 -23.23 -2.67 1.68
CA ARG A 149 -22.63 -1.60 2.49
C ARG A 149 -21.13 -1.46 2.19
N GLN A 150 -20.41 -2.58 2.19
CA GLN A 150 -18.95 -2.58 1.99
C GLN A 150 -18.57 -2.13 0.57
N PHE A 151 -19.25 -2.65 -0.45
CA PHE A 151 -18.97 -2.26 -1.82
C PHE A 151 -19.45 -0.84 -2.14
N THR A 152 -20.51 -0.33 -1.50
CA THR A 152 -20.89 1.08 -1.60
C THR A 152 -19.78 1.97 -1.08
N LYS A 153 -19.24 1.69 0.12
CA LYS A 153 -18.10 2.44 0.68
C LYS A 153 -16.89 2.38 -0.24
N LEU A 154 -16.57 1.20 -0.77
CA LEU A 154 -15.43 1.00 -1.66
C LEU A 154 -15.61 1.78 -2.99
N PHE A 155 -16.78 1.74 -3.59
CA PHE A 155 -17.06 2.50 -4.80
C PHE A 155 -17.11 4.01 -4.55
N ASP A 156 -17.57 4.45 -3.40
CA ASP A 156 -17.51 5.85 -2.97
C ASP A 156 -16.06 6.36 -2.95
N VAL A 157 -15.14 5.52 -2.46
CA VAL A 157 -13.71 5.86 -2.48
C VAL A 157 -13.13 5.81 -3.89
N LEU A 158 -13.46 4.79 -4.71
CA LEU A 158 -12.76 4.54 -5.98
C LEU A 158 -13.31 5.32 -7.18
N ILE A 159 -14.62 5.60 -7.23
CA ILE A 159 -15.28 6.10 -8.45
C ILE A 159 -16.10 7.37 -8.26
N ARG A 160 -16.25 7.85 -7.02
CA ARG A 160 -16.87 9.15 -6.82
C ARG A 160 -16.00 10.24 -7.46
N PRO A 161 -16.55 11.12 -8.29
CA PRO A 161 -15.78 12.18 -8.90
C PRO A 161 -15.01 13.00 -7.86
N ASP A 162 -13.78 13.39 -8.20
CA ASP A 162 -13.00 14.28 -7.37
C ASP A 162 -13.60 15.70 -7.42
N HIS A 163 -14.12 16.14 -6.29
CA HIS A 163 -14.62 17.49 -6.07
C HIS A 163 -13.70 18.28 -5.13
N ALA A 164 -12.39 17.98 -5.20
CA ALA A 164 -11.40 18.69 -4.40
C ALA A 164 -11.57 20.20 -4.57
N THR A 165 -11.79 20.87 -3.46
CA THR A 165 -11.82 22.33 -3.36
C THR A 165 -10.49 22.82 -2.84
N GLU A 166 -10.21 24.11 -2.99
CA GLU A 166 -9.03 24.70 -2.36
C GLU A 166 -9.07 24.43 -0.85
N PRO A 167 -8.07 23.69 -0.32
CA PRO A 167 -8.01 23.42 1.11
C PRO A 167 -7.62 24.68 1.87
N ALA A 168 -7.87 24.68 3.19
CA ALA A 168 -7.37 25.75 4.04
C ALA A 168 -5.83 25.82 3.95
N GLU A 169 -5.30 27.05 4.08
CA GLU A 169 -3.85 27.23 4.19
C GLU A 169 -3.31 26.37 5.33
N PRO A 170 -2.24 25.58 5.09
CA PRO A 170 -1.68 24.74 6.13
C PRO A 170 -1.08 25.62 7.24
N THR A 171 -1.17 25.13 8.47
CA THR A 171 -0.53 25.79 9.60
C THR A 171 0.97 25.94 9.32
N PRO A 172 1.54 27.14 9.41
CA PRO A 172 2.95 27.32 9.18
C PRO A 172 3.78 26.64 10.27
N PRO A 173 5.01 26.22 9.97
CA PRO A 173 5.96 25.76 10.98
C PRO A 173 6.24 26.85 12.01
N SER A 174 6.73 26.47 13.17
CA SER A 174 7.17 27.42 14.20
C SER A 174 8.54 28.01 13.84
N ASP A 175 8.88 29.17 14.47
CA ASP A 175 10.23 29.74 14.36
C ASP A 175 11.22 29.11 15.37
N GLU A 176 10.85 28.01 16.02
CA GLU A 176 11.68 27.37 17.05
C GLU A 176 12.81 26.57 16.40
N VAL A 177 14.05 27.01 16.62
CA VAL A 177 15.24 26.28 16.19
C VAL A 177 15.49 25.12 17.20
N ARG A 178 15.47 23.89 16.70
CA ARG A 178 15.71 22.69 17.51
C ARG A 178 17.01 22.04 17.12
N SER A 179 17.69 21.45 18.11
CA SER A 179 18.82 20.59 17.82
C SER A 179 18.37 19.28 17.18
N ALA A 180 19.23 18.65 16.38
CA ALA A 180 18.94 17.34 15.81
C ALA A 180 18.67 16.28 16.91
N TRP A 181 19.36 16.39 18.04
CA TRP A 181 19.18 15.46 19.17
C TRP A 181 17.84 15.66 19.89
N ASP A 182 17.37 16.90 20.01
CA ASP A 182 16.02 17.17 20.55
C ASP A 182 14.93 16.58 19.63
N ALA A 183 15.06 16.77 18.32
CA ALA A 183 14.18 16.18 17.33
C ALA A 183 14.13 14.65 17.43
N ILE A 184 15.30 14.00 17.48
CA ILE A 184 15.41 12.55 17.66
C ILE A 184 14.76 12.08 18.97
N THR A 185 15.01 12.78 20.07
CA THR A 185 14.46 12.42 21.39
C THR A 185 12.93 12.54 21.39
N ARG A 186 12.38 13.62 20.85
CA ARG A 186 10.92 13.85 20.74
C ARG A 186 10.24 12.77 19.91
N THR A 187 10.81 12.43 18.75
CA THR A 187 10.22 11.45 17.83
C THR A 187 10.29 10.01 18.34
N ARG A 188 11.09 9.72 19.35
CA ARG A 188 11.12 8.45 20.07
C ARG A 188 10.02 8.29 21.13
N ASN A 189 9.27 9.36 21.45
CA ASN A 189 8.16 9.26 22.41
C ASN A 189 7.07 8.31 21.84
N PRO A 190 6.74 7.21 22.56
CA PRO A 190 5.74 6.25 22.11
C PRO A 190 4.32 6.81 22.01
N GLN A 191 4.02 7.89 22.71
CA GLN A 191 2.71 8.56 22.70
C GLN A 191 2.55 9.57 21.58
N ARG A 192 3.58 9.78 20.77
CA ARG A 192 3.52 10.71 19.64
C ARG A 192 2.60 10.18 18.55
N THR A 193 1.82 11.08 17.96
CA THR A 193 0.96 10.80 16.80
C THR A 193 1.73 10.07 15.71
N GLY A 194 1.17 8.96 15.22
CA GLY A 194 1.76 8.09 14.20
C GLY A 194 0.82 7.84 13.02
N ALA A 195 1.23 6.96 12.11
CA ALA A 195 0.43 6.61 10.93
C ALA A 195 -0.94 6.01 11.28
N ALA A 196 -1.05 5.24 12.36
CA ALA A 196 -2.31 4.67 12.83
C ALA A 196 -3.31 5.75 13.26
N ASP A 197 -2.86 6.85 13.86
CA ASP A 197 -3.72 7.96 14.27
C ASP A 197 -4.26 8.70 13.04
N LEU A 198 -3.44 8.90 12.01
CA LEU A 198 -3.88 9.47 10.72
C LEU A 198 -4.98 8.60 10.08
N VAL A 199 -4.81 7.28 10.10
CA VAL A 199 -5.81 6.34 9.59
C VAL A 199 -7.11 6.40 10.39
N ASN A 200 -7.04 6.53 11.71
CA ASN A 200 -8.21 6.72 12.57
C ASN A 200 -8.97 8.01 12.22
N ALA A 201 -8.26 9.10 11.97
CA ALA A 201 -8.84 10.37 11.53
C ALA A 201 -9.49 10.27 10.13
N LEU A 202 -9.04 9.33 9.28
CA LEU A 202 -9.58 9.05 7.95
C LEU A 202 -10.61 7.92 7.93
N SER A 203 -11.09 7.43 9.08
CA SER A 203 -11.90 6.21 9.22
C SER A 203 -13.19 6.18 8.40
N ASP A 204 -13.81 7.32 8.14
CA ASP A 204 -15.07 7.41 7.37
C ASP A 204 -14.91 6.88 5.93
N HIS A 205 -13.75 7.12 5.31
CA HIS A 205 -13.44 6.71 3.94
C HIS A 205 -12.34 5.64 3.87
N TRP A 206 -11.87 5.13 5.01
CA TRP A 206 -10.77 4.18 5.05
C TRP A 206 -11.17 2.77 4.61
N ILE A 207 -10.44 2.21 3.64
CA ILE A 207 -10.53 0.82 3.17
C ILE A 207 -9.16 0.18 3.35
N GLN A 208 -9.03 -0.67 4.36
CA GLN A 208 -7.80 -1.38 4.67
C GLN A 208 -7.50 -2.46 3.62
N LEU A 209 -6.24 -2.52 3.15
CA LEU A 209 -5.70 -3.68 2.47
C LEU A 209 -5.12 -4.66 3.50
N SER A 210 -5.05 -5.96 3.16
CA SER A 210 -4.49 -6.99 4.04
C SER A 210 -3.35 -7.72 3.36
N GLY A 211 -2.14 -7.54 3.90
CA GLY A 211 -0.94 -8.22 3.44
C GLY A 211 -0.56 -8.00 1.98
N THR A 212 0.35 -8.83 1.51
CA THR A 212 0.99 -8.66 0.19
C THR A 212 0.15 -9.18 -0.98
N GLY A 213 -0.93 -9.91 -0.73
CA GLY A 213 -1.72 -10.61 -1.76
C GLY A 213 -1.14 -11.97 -2.17
N ASP A 214 0.08 -12.30 -1.75
CA ASP A 214 0.78 -13.56 -2.04
C ASP A 214 1.11 -14.40 -0.79
N GLY A 215 0.45 -14.12 0.33
CA GLY A 215 0.55 -14.93 1.55
C GLY A 215 1.60 -14.44 2.55
N ARG A 216 1.81 -13.13 2.62
CA ARG A 216 2.68 -12.49 3.61
C ARG A 216 1.95 -11.39 4.35
N MET A 217 2.16 -11.30 5.65
CA MET A 217 1.57 -10.28 6.51
C MET A 217 2.66 -9.44 7.17
N SER A 218 2.35 -8.16 7.39
CA SER A 218 3.09 -7.27 8.26
C SER A 218 2.15 -6.20 8.79
N GLU A 219 2.22 -5.92 10.08
CA GLU A 219 1.51 -4.81 10.73
C GLU A 219 2.40 -3.57 10.86
N ALA A 220 3.71 -3.69 10.57
CA ALA A 220 4.65 -2.57 10.58
C ALA A 220 4.36 -1.50 9.51
N VAL A 221 3.53 -1.83 8.51
CA VAL A 221 3.10 -0.92 7.45
C VAL A 221 1.58 -1.02 7.28
N ILE A 222 0.91 0.10 7.21
CA ILE A 222 -0.51 0.22 6.92
C ILE A 222 -0.67 0.62 5.46
N VAL A 223 -1.49 -0.10 4.72
CA VAL A 223 -1.82 0.22 3.32
C VAL A 223 -3.33 0.24 3.16
N GLY A 224 -3.85 1.26 2.51
CA GLY A 224 -5.29 1.37 2.27
C GLY A 224 -5.65 2.41 1.23
N LEU A 225 -6.94 2.42 0.90
CA LEU A 225 -7.57 3.43 0.07
C LEU A 225 -8.35 4.40 0.97
N THR A 226 -8.30 5.67 0.64
CA THR A 226 -9.07 6.69 1.37
C THR A 226 -9.36 7.90 0.48
N ARG A 227 -10.01 8.92 1.07
CA ARG A 227 -10.20 10.23 0.46
C ARG A 227 -9.69 11.31 1.40
N ILE A 228 -8.97 12.26 0.84
CA ILE A 228 -8.56 13.50 1.52
C ILE A 228 -9.04 14.67 0.65
N ASN A 229 -9.73 15.63 1.25
CA ASN A 229 -10.32 16.77 0.53
C ASN A 229 -11.09 16.33 -0.74
N ASP A 230 -11.94 15.32 -0.60
CA ASP A 230 -12.73 14.74 -1.69
C ASP A 230 -11.91 14.17 -2.88
N GLN A 231 -10.61 13.95 -2.71
CA GLN A 231 -9.75 13.28 -3.67
C GLN A 231 -9.40 11.86 -3.20
N SER A 232 -9.61 10.87 -4.07
CA SER A 232 -9.24 9.47 -3.82
C SER A 232 -7.73 9.31 -3.87
N LEU A 233 -7.17 8.47 -3.00
CA LEU A 233 -5.74 8.18 -2.95
C LEU A 233 -5.44 6.81 -2.33
N VAL A 234 -4.23 6.33 -2.57
CA VAL A 234 -3.63 5.23 -1.82
C VAL A 234 -2.75 5.81 -0.72
N PHE A 235 -2.94 5.32 0.50
CA PHE A 235 -2.13 5.65 1.66
C PHE A 235 -1.22 4.47 2.00
N VAL A 236 0.07 4.76 2.21
CA VAL A 236 1.09 3.81 2.69
C VAL A 236 1.81 4.43 3.87
N GLY A 237 1.56 3.95 5.08
CA GLY A 237 2.15 4.49 6.31
C GLY A 237 3.02 3.47 7.04
N MET A 238 4.21 3.87 7.47
CA MET A 238 5.02 3.09 8.42
C MET A 238 4.43 3.29 9.82
N ASP A 239 3.87 2.25 10.41
CA ASP A 239 3.30 2.30 11.75
C ASP A 239 4.36 2.01 12.80
N ARG A 240 4.96 3.07 13.35
CA ARG A 240 5.96 2.98 14.41
C ARG A 240 5.46 2.25 15.65
N THR A 241 4.17 2.34 15.96
CA THR A 241 3.61 1.71 17.17
C THR A 241 3.53 0.18 17.04
N ALA A 242 3.37 -0.33 15.84
CA ALA A 242 3.43 -1.75 15.54
C ALA A 242 4.87 -2.25 15.35
N GLN A 243 5.85 -1.37 15.07
CA GLN A 243 7.24 -1.74 14.84
C GLN A 243 8.01 -2.00 16.12
N GLU A 244 8.99 -2.92 16.07
CA GLU A 244 10.00 -3.08 17.12
C GLU A 244 10.81 -1.76 17.32
N PRO A 245 11.17 -1.38 18.55
CA PRO A 245 10.94 -2.08 19.82
C PRO A 245 9.58 -1.77 20.49
N LEU A 246 8.71 -0.97 19.91
CA LEU A 246 7.43 -0.59 20.51
C LEU A 246 6.33 -1.64 20.32
N GLY A 247 6.31 -2.29 19.14
CA GLY A 247 5.39 -3.34 18.79
C GLY A 247 6.09 -4.67 18.48
N ASP A 248 5.33 -5.65 18.04
CA ASP A 248 5.81 -7.02 17.82
C ASP A 248 6.27 -7.28 16.36
N TRP A 249 6.20 -6.27 15.49
CA TRP A 249 6.48 -6.44 14.07
C TRP A 249 7.76 -5.70 13.66
N PRO A 250 8.78 -6.41 13.16
CA PRO A 250 9.92 -5.73 12.55
C PRO A 250 9.49 -5.07 11.23
N LEU A 251 10.12 -3.97 10.85
CA LEU A 251 10.01 -3.42 9.50
C LEU A 251 10.78 -4.33 8.53
N SER A 252 10.15 -5.43 8.17
CA SER A 252 10.72 -6.58 7.48
C SER A 252 10.64 -6.48 5.94
N THR A 253 11.19 -7.47 5.26
CA THR A 253 11.03 -7.64 3.81
C THR A 253 9.55 -7.75 3.41
N GLU A 254 8.70 -8.38 4.23
CA GLU A 254 7.27 -8.47 4.01
C GLU A 254 6.59 -7.11 4.13
N ALA A 255 7.01 -6.27 5.09
CA ALA A 255 6.54 -4.89 5.22
C ALA A 255 6.83 -4.09 3.95
N MET A 256 8.06 -4.17 3.42
CA MET A 256 8.44 -3.48 2.19
C MET A 256 7.68 -4.01 0.96
N ARG A 257 7.38 -5.31 0.89
CA ARG A 257 6.54 -5.89 -0.16
C ARG A 257 5.10 -5.39 -0.06
N PHE A 258 4.58 -5.25 1.15
CA PHE A 258 3.24 -4.72 1.37
C PHE A 258 3.15 -3.24 0.99
N ALA A 259 4.15 -2.43 1.33
CA ALA A 259 4.26 -1.04 0.86
C ALA A 259 4.24 -0.97 -0.68
N ARG A 260 5.00 -1.82 -1.38
CA ARG A 260 5.01 -1.88 -2.85
C ARG A 260 3.66 -2.27 -3.45
N ARG A 261 2.88 -3.13 -2.77
CA ARG A 261 1.50 -3.39 -3.20
C ARG A 261 0.67 -2.11 -3.24
N GLY A 262 0.86 -1.21 -2.27
CA GLY A 262 0.24 0.12 -2.28
C GLY A 262 0.70 0.98 -3.47
N ILE A 263 2.00 1.01 -3.75
CA ILE A 263 2.59 1.73 -4.89
C ILE A 263 1.99 1.20 -6.22
N THR A 264 1.98 -0.12 -6.40
CA THR A 264 1.37 -0.76 -7.58
C THR A 264 -0.12 -0.41 -7.70
N LEU A 265 -0.85 -0.44 -6.59
CA LEU A 265 -2.28 -0.12 -6.56
C LEU A 265 -2.56 1.32 -7.00
N ALA A 266 -1.77 2.29 -6.51
CA ALA A 266 -1.89 3.68 -6.92
C ALA A 266 -1.66 3.85 -8.44
N HIS A 267 -0.64 3.20 -8.96
CA HIS A 267 -0.32 3.20 -10.39
C HIS A 267 -1.45 2.56 -11.23
N GLU A 268 -1.90 1.35 -10.88
CA GLU A 268 -2.95 0.63 -11.62
C GLU A 268 -4.29 1.38 -11.60
N LEU A 269 -4.64 2.05 -10.49
CA LEU A 269 -5.87 2.84 -10.37
C LEU A 269 -5.74 4.28 -10.91
N GLY A 270 -4.53 4.75 -11.21
CA GLY A 270 -4.29 6.12 -11.67
C GLY A 270 -4.61 7.19 -10.63
N ILE A 271 -4.53 6.87 -9.33
CA ILE A 271 -4.84 7.79 -8.23
C ILE A 271 -3.59 8.15 -7.42
N PRO A 272 -3.56 9.30 -6.73
CA PRO A 272 -2.40 9.72 -5.94
C PRO A 272 -1.92 8.70 -4.94
N LEU A 273 -0.60 8.72 -4.68
CA LEU A 273 0.05 7.97 -3.60
C LEU A 273 0.49 8.93 -2.49
N VAL A 274 0.14 8.61 -1.26
CA VAL A 274 0.65 9.28 -0.06
C VAL A 274 1.47 8.29 0.75
N SER A 275 2.73 8.63 1.02
CA SER A 275 3.65 7.86 1.86
C SER A 275 3.85 8.58 3.18
N VAL A 276 3.65 7.89 4.31
CA VAL A 276 3.94 8.42 5.65
C VAL A 276 5.09 7.63 6.27
N ILE A 277 6.16 8.33 6.64
CA ILE A 277 7.42 7.75 7.07
C ILE A 277 7.62 7.99 8.55
N ASP A 278 7.67 6.91 9.33
CA ASP A 278 8.03 6.92 10.75
C ASP A 278 8.59 5.55 11.16
N THR A 279 9.91 5.41 11.13
CA THR A 279 10.57 4.14 11.43
C THR A 279 11.93 4.32 12.09
N PRO A 280 12.24 3.55 13.16
CA PRO A 280 13.58 3.51 13.75
C PRO A 280 14.58 2.74 12.89
N GLY A 281 14.14 2.09 11.79
CA GLY A 281 14.97 1.35 10.86
C GLY A 281 14.35 0.03 10.40
N GLY A 282 14.97 -0.60 9.41
CA GLY A 282 14.60 -1.92 8.92
C GLY A 282 15.11 -3.05 9.82
N GLU A 283 14.51 -4.24 9.69
CA GLU A 283 14.90 -5.46 10.41
C GLU A 283 16.38 -5.80 10.15
N LEU A 284 17.15 -6.01 11.25
CA LEU A 284 18.54 -6.45 11.22
C LEU A 284 18.63 -7.87 11.77
N SER A 285 18.51 -8.87 10.89
CA SER A 285 18.50 -10.28 11.29
C SER A 285 18.92 -11.20 10.15
N ASP A 286 19.31 -12.44 10.48
CA ASP A 286 19.53 -13.50 9.50
C ASP A 286 18.30 -13.72 8.59
N ARG A 287 17.09 -13.49 9.11
CA ARG A 287 15.85 -13.59 8.34
C ARG A 287 15.78 -12.48 7.30
N ALA A 288 16.08 -11.24 7.66
CA ALA A 288 16.09 -10.11 6.74
C ALA A 288 17.05 -10.36 5.57
N GLU A 289 18.27 -10.86 5.85
CA GLU A 289 19.23 -11.23 4.80
C GLU A 289 18.70 -12.35 3.90
N ARG A 290 18.20 -13.45 4.48
CA ARG A 290 17.68 -14.58 3.70
C ARG A 290 16.43 -14.23 2.88
N THR A 291 15.60 -13.30 3.34
CA THR A 291 14.39 -12.86 2.63
C THR A 291 14.66 -11.73 1.64
N GLY A 292 15.87 -11.18 1.63
CA GLY A 292 16.35 -10.20 0.66
C GLY A 292 15.90 -8.77 0.95
N MET A 293 16.08 -8.29 2.18
CA MET A 293 15.71 -6.94 2.63
C MET A 293 16.34 -5.85 1.75
N ALA A 294 17.65 -5.91 1.51
CA ALA A 294 18.33 -4.93 0.66
C ALA A 294 17.74 -4.87 -0.76
N GLY A 295 17.47 -6.01 -1.38
CA GLY A 295 16.82 -6.07 -2.68
C GLY A 295 15.37 -5.60 -2.66
N SER A 296 14.68 -5.73 -1.53
CA SER A 296 13.30 -5.22 -1.38
C SER A 296 13.29 -3.70 -1.28
N ILE A 297 14.22 -3.11 -0.52
CA ILE A 297 14.42 -1.66 -0.43
C ILE A 297 14.73 -1.07 -1.82
N ALA A 298 15.69 -1.65 -2.54
CA ALA A 298 16.07 -1.19 -3.88
C ALA A 298 14.91 -1.23 -4.87
N ARG A 299 14.09 -2.28 -4.84
CA ARG A 299 12.87 -2.37 -5.67
C ARG A 299 11.81 -1.35 -5.28
N THR A 300 11.60 -1.11 -3.98
CA THR A 300 10.65 -0.09 -3.52
C THR A 300 11.05 1.29 -4.02
N LEU A 301 12.34 1.62 -3.89
CA LEU A 301 12.89 2.88 -4.38
C LEU A 301 12.72 3.03 -5.90
N ALA A 302 12.97 1.96 -6.67
CA ALA A 302 12.81 1.99 -8.11
C ALA A 302 11.33 2.15 -8.52
N GLU A 303 10.42 1.40 -7.90
CA GLU A 303 8.99 1.44 -8.22
C GLU A 303 8.36 2.80 -7.90
N ILE A 304 8.69 3.43 -6.76
CA ILE A 304 8.14 4.75 -6.41
C ILE A 304 8.68 5.87 -7.33
N LEU A 305 9.90 5.72 -7.83
CA LEU A 305 10.46 6.63 -8.83
C LEU A 305 9.79 6.49 -10.21
N ASP A 306 9.28 5.29 -10.52
CA ASP A 306 8.77 4.92 -11.86
C ASP A 306 7.27 5.21 -12.05
N ILE A 307 6.47 5.31 -10.97
CA ILE A 307 5.01 5.51 -11.09
C ILE A 307 4.66 6.89 -11.69
N ASP A 308 3.60 6.93 -12.49
CA ASP A 308 3.13 8.18 -13.13
C ASP A 308 1.79 8.66 -12.55
N VAL A 309 1.75 8.80 -11.22
CA VAL A 309 0.64 9.41 -10.49
C VAL A 309 1.17 10.50 -9.56
N PRO A 310 0.33 11.47 -9.12
CA PRO A 310 0.73 12.44 -8.10
C PRO A 310 1.21 11.74 -6.83
N THR A 311 2.32 12.19 -6.28
CA THR A 311 2.92 11.59 -5.08
C THR A 311 3.25 12.63 -4.03
N VAL A 312 2.88 12.34 -2.78
CA VAL A 312 3.26 13.13 -1.60
C VAL A 312 3.89 12.18 -0.59
N SER A 313 5.07 12.51 -0.08
CA SER A 313 5.66 11.81 1.06
C SER A 313 5.78 12.74 2.26
N VAL A 314 5.55 12.20 3.45
CA VAL A 314 5.58 12.96 4.71
C VAL A 314 6.46 12.23 5.72
N ILE A 315 7.55 12.85 6.15
CA ILE A 315 8.35 12.36 7.27
C ILE A 315 7.73 12.92 8.54
N ILE A 316 6.94 12.13 9.25
CA ILE A 316 6.25 12.59 10.46
C ILE A 316 7.09 12.44 11.72
N GLY A 317 8.18 11.67 11.67
CA GLY A 317 9.02 11.39 12.82
C GLY A 317 10.39 10.86 12.44
N GLN A 318 10.62 9.60 12.74
CA GLN A 318 11.90 8.92 12.50
C GLN A 318 12.04 8.46 11.06
N GLY A 319 13.06 8.93 10.36
CA GLY A 319 13.43 8.49 9.02
C GLY A 319 14.75 7.73 9.05
N CYS A 320 14.75 6.47 9.54
CA CYS A 320 16.00 5.74 9.69
C CYS A 320 16.22 4.67 8.61
N GLY A 321 17.38 4.74 8.00
CA GLY A 321 17.91 3.70 7.11
C GLY A 321 17.27 3.62 5.73
N GLY A 322 17.65 2.59 4.97
CA GLY A 322 17.24 2.41 3.57
C GLY A 322 15.74 2.19 3.39
N ALA A 323 15.05 1.63 4.38
CA ALA A 323 13.61 1.44 4.31
C ALA A 323 12.87 2.79 4.31
N ALA A 324 13.23 3.71 5.21
CA ALA A 324 12.71 5.08 5.19
C ALA A 324 13.04 5.79 3.88
N LEU A 325 14.31 5.74 3.47
CA LEU A 325 14.80 6.38 2.24
C LEU A 325 14.00 5.92 1.00
N SER A 326 13.64 4.64 0.93
CA SER A 326 12.94 4.09 -0.24
C SER A 326 11.51 4.59 -0.43
N MET A 327 10.91 5.24 0.58
CA MET A 327 9.55 5.79 0.54
C MET A 327 9.53 7.32 0.41
N ILE A 328 10.70 7.97 0.38
CA ILE A 328 10.80 9.44 0.28
C ILE A 328 10.50 9.99 -1.12
N PRO A 329 10.94 9.36 -2.24
CA PRO A 329 10.77 10.00 -3.54
C PRO A 329 9.31 10.32 -3.83
N ALA A 330 9.02 11.61 -4.07
CA ALA A 330 7.67 12.11 -4.34
C ALA A 330 7.71 13.39 -5.19
N ASP A 331 6.56 13.84 -5.64
CA ASP A 331 6.39 15.16 -6.28
C ASP A 331 6.52 16.27 -5.24
N GLN A 332 6.03 16.04 -4.02
CA GLN A 332 6.20 16.90 -2.86
C GLN A 332 6.64 16.07 -1.66
N VAL A 333 7.75 16.47 -1.04
CA VAL A 333 8.27 15.87 0.19
C VAL A 333 8.03 16.83 1.35
N LEU A 334 7.19 16.43 2.30
CA LEU A 334 6.89 17.18 3.52
C LEU A 334 7.65 16.57 4.70
N ALA A 335 7.99 17.36 5.70
CA ALA A 335 8.53 16.87 6.96
C ALA A 335 8.01 17.68 8.15
N CYS A 336 7.66 17.01 9.24
CA CYS A 336 7.44 17.69 10.51
C CYS A 336 8.76 18.33 10.97
N GLU A 337 8.69 19.49 11.63
CA GLU A 337 9.88 20.25 12.10
C GLU A 337 10.81 19.43 12.99
N ASP A 338 10.26 18.48 13.73
CA ASP A 338 11.01 17.56 14.59
C ASP A 338 11.28 16.20 13.91
N ALA A 339 10.99 16.05 12.63
CA ALA A 339 11.38 14.87 11.87
C ALA A 339 12.89 14.88 11.56
N TRP A 340 13.42 13.71 11.24
CA TRP A 340 14.82 13.56 10.87
C TRP A 340 15.03 12.41 9.89
N LEU A 341 16.13 12.44 9.17
CA LEU A 341 16.53 11.38 8.24
C LEU A 341 18.01 11.04 8.44
N ALA A 342 18.32 9.80 8.74
CA ALA A 342 19.68 9.30 8.91
C ALA A 342 19.88 7.92 8.27
N PRO A 343 21.11 7.58 7.81
CA PRO A 343 21.39 6.28 7.19
C PRO A 343 21.34 5.12 8.18
N LEU A 344 21.52 5.39 9.48
CA LEU A 344 21.55 4.40 10.56
C LEU A 344 20.96 5.01 11.86
N PRO A 345 20.53 4.18 12.83
CA PRO A 345 20.22 4.66 14.16
C PRO A 345 21.39 5.46 14.75
N PRO A 346 21.15 6.59 15.43
CA PRO A 346 22.20 7.48 15.93
C PRO A 346 23.31 6.78 16.73
N GLU A 347 22.92 5.88 17.63
CA GLU A 347 23.84 5.11 18.46
C GLU A 347 24.68 4.11 17.62
N GLY A 348 24.04 3.51 16.61
CA GLY A 348 24.73 2.62 15.64
C GLY A 348 25.75 3.37 14.80
N ALA A 349 25.40 4.56 14.35
CA ALA A 349 26.29 5.42 13.59
C ALA A 349 27.50 5.88 14.44
N SER A 350 27.27 6.26 15.70
CA SER A 350 28.31 6.60 16.65
C SER A 350 29.25 5.40 16.93
N ALA A 351 28.68 4.22 17.16
CA ALA A 351 29.46 3.01 17.40
C ALA A 351 30.40 2.65 16.22
N ILE A 352 30.01 2.94 14.99
CA ILE A 352 30.85 2.70 13.80
C ILE A 352 32.05 3.65 13.76
N ILE A 353 31.83 4.94 14.05
CA ILE A 353 32.86 5.98 13.89
C ILE A 353 33.75 6.07 15.14
N TYR A 354 33.10 6.12 16.32
CA TYR A 354 33.77 6.40 17.59
C TYR A 354 33.96 5.17 18.47
N ARG A 355 33.31 4.04 18.14
CA ARG A 355 33.29 2.79 18.91
C ARG A 355 32.62 2.93 20.27
N ASP A 356 31.77 3.92 20.44
CA ASP A 356 30.91 4.16 21.58
C ASP A 356 29.56 4.76 21.13
N VAL A 357 28.64 4.96 22.03
CA VAL A 357 27.33 5.55 21.75
C VAL A 357 27.20 7.01 22.23
N ASP A 358 28.19 7.50 22.96
CA ASP A 358 28.12 8.80 23.67
C ASP A 358 28.26 9.98 22.70
N HIS A 359 28.86 9.76 21.53
CA HIS A 359 29.03 10.78 20.49
C HIS A 359 27.80 10.91 19.57
N ALA A 360 26.75 10.10 19.76
CA ALA A 360 25.55 10.15 18.91
C ALA A 360 24.94 11.56 18.79
N PRO A 361 24.74 12.35 19.86
CA PRO A 361 24.17 13.69 19.77
C PRO A 361 25.00 14.63 18.87
N ALA A 362 26.30 14.74 19.14
CA ALA A 362 27.18 15.61 18.36
C ALA A 362 27.33 15.18 16.91
N MET A 363 27.28 13.87 16.67
CA MET A 363 27.36 13.31 15.33
C MET A 363 26.11 13.64 14.50
N MET A 364 24.91 13.55 15.09
CA MET A 364 23.66 13.86 14.39
C MET A 364 23.58 15.34 14.00
N GLU A 365 24.05 16.25 14.87
CA GLU A 365 24.19 17.68 14.52
C GLU A 365 25.09 17.88 13.29
N ASN A 366 26.25 17.22 13.29
CA ASN A 366 27.23 17.36 12.20
C ASN A 366 26.78 16.70 10.89
N GLN A 367 25.86 15.71 10.93
CA GLN A 367 25.37 15.01 9.76
C GLN A 367 24.15 15.68 9.11
N SER A 368 23.67 16.80 9.65
CA SER A 368 22.53 17.56 9.07
C SER A 368 21.26 16.69 8.90
N VAL A 369 20.92 15.89 9.89
CA VAL A 369 19.81 14.94 9.82
C VAL A 369 18.44 15.56 10.08
N ALA A 370 18.38 16.74 10.73
CA ALA A 370 17.14 17.41 11.11
C ALA A 370 16.36 17.97 9.90
N ALA A 371 15.05 18.08 10.02
CA ALA A 371 14.15 18.44 8.94
C ALA A 371 14.47 19.82 8.31
N ASP A 372 14.89 20.82 9.11
CA ASP A 372 15.32 22.13 8.62
C ASP A 372 16.54 22.01 7.67
N LYS A 373 17.51 21.17 8.02
CA LYS A 373 18.70 20.91 7.20
C LYS A 373 18.36 20.13 5.92
N LEU A 374 17.42 19.21 6.01
CA LEU A 374 16.91 18.49 4.83
C LEU A 374 16.19 19.45 3.88
N HIS A 375 15.45 20.42 4.43
CA HIS A 375 14.79 21.46 3.64
C HIS A 375 15.80 22.42 2.99
N GLU A 376 16.79 22.92 3.75
CA GLU A 376 17.88 23.75 3.21
C GLU A 376 18.62 23.07 2.03
N ARG A 377 18.72 21.74 2.07
CA ARG A 377 19.38 20.93 1.01
C ARG A 377 18.44 20.46 -0.11
N GLY A 378 17.16 20.86 -0.09
CA GLY A 378 16.18 20.49 -1.10
C GLY A 378 15.79 19.00 -1.13
N ILE A 379 16.04 18.27 -0.04
CA ILE A 379 15.55 16.90 0.16
C ILE A 379 14.09 16.92 0.59
N VAL A 380 13.70 17.92 1.38
CA VAL A 380 12.34 18.23 1.81
C VAL A 380 11.87 19.50 1.14
N ASP A 381 10.71 19.47 0.50
CA ASP A 381 10.14 20.64 -0.20
C ASP A 381 9.45 21.60 0.77
N ARG A 382 8.85 21.10 1.87
CA ARG A 382 8.12 21.92 2.85
C ARG A 382 8.20 21.36 4.25
N LEU A 383 8.36 22.25 5.23
CA LEU A 383 8.20 21.93 6.65
C LEU A 383 6.74 22.11 7.09
N ILE A 384 6.28 21.24 7.97
CA ILE A 384 4.98 21.31 8.64
C ILE A 384 5.21 21.31 10.16
N PRO A 385 4.26 21.82 10.97
CA PRO A 385 4.46 21.91 12.42
C PRO A 385 4.87 20.59 13.06
N ALA A 386 5.65 20.68 14.12
CA ALA A 386 5.96 19.52 14.96
C ALA A 386 4.69 18.96 15.59
N LEU A 387 4.59 17.64 15.68
CA LEU A 387 3.45 16.98 16.30
C LEU A 387 3.58 17.00 17.83
N SER A 388 2.48 17.28 18.50
CA SER A 388 2.40 17.17 19.96
C SER A 388 2.30 15.69 20.36
N SER A 389 2.61 15.36 21.58
CA SER A 389 2.33 14.02 22.14
C SER A 389 1.02 13.98 22.95
N THR A 390 0.21 15.03 22.86
CA THR A 390 -0.94 15.23 23.77
C THR A 390 -2.28 15.33 23.07
N ASP A 391 -2.31 15.56 21.76
CA ASP A 391 -3.53 15.74 20.99
C ASP A 391 -3.39 15.12 19.58
N ALA A 392 -3.64 13.81 19.50
CA ALA A 392 -3.52 13.07 18.25
C ALA A 392 -4.52 13.51 17.17
N GLU A 393 -5.68 14.05 17.56
CA GLU A 393 -6.69 14.55 16.61
C GLU A 393 -6.22 15.84 15.94
N ALA A 394 -5.74 16.81 16.73
CA ALA A 394 -5.19 18.05 16.20
C ALA A 394 -3.94 17.81 15.32
N ASP A 395 -3.04 16.96 15.78
CA ASP A 395 -1.85 16.57 15.03
C ASP A 395 -2.19 15.89 13.70
N SER A 396 -3.11 14.93 13.73
CA SER A 396 -3.58 14.24 12.51
C SER A 396 -4.18 15.23 11.52
N LYS A 397 -4.96 16.20 12.02
CA LYS A 397 -5.54 17.25 11.19
C LYS A 397 -4.45 18.09 10.51
N VAL A 398 -3.41 18.50 11.21
CA VAL A 398 -2.28 19.28 10.65
C VAL A 398 -1.61 18.52 9.51
N VAL A 399 -1.34 17.22 9.68
CA VAL A 399 -0.72 16.40 8.64
C VAL A 399 -1.65 16.21 7.44
N ILE A 400 -2.93 15.88 7.68
CA ILE A 400 -3.94 15.65 6.63
C ILE A 400 -4.19 16.94 5.82
N ASP A 401 -4.32 18.10 6.47
CA ASP A 401 -4.50 19.40 5.81
C ASP A 401 -3.26 19.74 4.94
N SER A 402 -2.06 19.44 5.43
CA SER A 402 -0.81 19.65 4.68
C SER A 402 -0.72 18.74 3.45
N ILE A 403 -1.14 17.47 3.58
CA ILE A 403 -1.26 16.53 2.45
C ILE A 403 -2.29 17.03 1.43
N ALA A 404 -3.47 17.46 1.90
CA ALA A 404 -4.52 18.00 1.05
C ALA A 404 -4.03 19.19 0.22
N HIS A 405 -3.30 20.11 0.87
CA HIS A 405 -2.73 21.28 0.22
C HIS A 405 -1.66 20.90 -0.81
N ALA A 406 -0.74 20.00 -0.48
CA ALA A 406 0.29 19.53 -1.41
C ALA A 406 -0.34 18.86 -2.66
N LEU A 407 -1.33 17.99 -2.48
CA LEU A 407 -2.05 17.38 -3.60
C LEU A 407 -2.80 18.39 -4.46
N TRP A 408 -3.41 19.41 -3.83
CA TRP A 408 -4.08 20.51 -4.52
C TRP A 408 -3.11 21.32 -5.36
N GLU A 409 -1.96 21.71 -4.80
CA GLU A 409 -0.92 22.43 -5.54
C GLU A 409 -0.38 21.63 -6.74
N ILE A 410 -0.12 20.31 -6.55
CA ILE A 410 0.32 19.43 -7.65
C ILE A 410 -0.74 19.40 -8.77
N LYS A 411 -2.02 19.42 -8.43
CA LYS A 411 -3.13 19.43 -9.39
C LYS A 411 -3.21 20.75 -10.16
N LEU A 412 -3.04 21.88 -9.48
CA LEU A 412 -3.11 23.21 -10.08
C LEU A 412 -1.87 23.56 -10.88
N ASN A 413 -0.71 23.18 -10.40
CA ASN A 413 0.57 23.57 -10.98
C ASN A 413 1.29 22.35 -11.56
N SER A 414 1.18 22.18 -12.86
CA SER A 414 1.82 21.06 -13.58
C SER A 414 3.35 21.04 -13.43
N THR A 415 3.99 22.15 -13.03
CA THR A 415 5.45 22.19 -12.78
C THR A 415 5.83 21.52 -11.47
N LEU A 416 4.90 21.39 -10.52
CA LEU A 416 5.09 20.67 -9.26
C LEU A 416 4.89 19.17 -9.42
N ARG A 417 4.10 18.74 -10.40
CA ARG A 417 3.98 17.33 -10.74
C ARG A 417 5.25 16.88 -11.46
N ARG A 418 6.05 16.12 -10.76
CA ARG A 418 7.21 15.46 -11.32
C ARG A 418 6.78 14.13 -11.92
N GLY A 419 6.19 14.09 -13.11
CA GLY A 419 6.02 12.82 -13.83
C GLY A 419 7.35 12.06 -13.88
N ARG A 420 7.34 10.79 -14.25
CA ARG A 420 8.49 9.86 -14.15
C ARG A 420 9.84 10.51 -14.52
N GLU A 421 9.96 11.10 -15.72
CA GLU A 421 11.22 11.69 -16.21
C GLU A 421 11.68 12.91 -15.38
N GLN A 422 10.76 13.75 -14.95
CA GLN A 422 11.08 14.91 -14.12
C GLN A 422 11.46 14.52 -12.70
N ARG A 423 10.86 13.45 -12.17
CA ARG A 423 11.21 12.88 -10.86
C ARG A 423 12.62 12.30 -10.88
N LEU A 424 12.96 11.51 -11.90
CA LEU A 424 14.32 11.02 -12.11
C LEU A 424 15.33 12.16 -12.19
N ALA A 425 15.09 13.15 -13.07
CA ALA A 425 15.96 14.32 -13.22
C ALA A 425 16.07 15.17 -11.94
N HIS A 426 15.02 15.24 -11.11
CA HIS A 426 15.08 15.93 -9.83
C HIS A 426 16.04 15.23 -8.87
N TYR A 427 15.92 13.92 -8.69
CA TYR A 427 16.76 13.17 -7.78
C TYR A 427 18.21 12.99 -8.29
N GLU A 428 18.44 12.96 -9.60
CA GLU A 428 19.81 13.03 -10.17
C GLU A 428 20.51 14.35 -9.82
N ARG A 429 19.78 15.46 -9.80
CA ARG A 429 20.32 16.76 -9.41
C ARG A 429 20.70 16.87 -7.93
N LEU A 430 20.13 16.07 -7.04
CA LEU A 430 20.54 16.06 -5.63
C LEU A 430 22.04 15.80 -5.48
N ALA A 431 22.64 14.98 -6.34
CA ALA A 431 24.07 14.73 -6.36
C ALA A 431 24.95 15.99 -6.60
N THR A 432 24.37 17.08 -7.08
CA THR A 432 25.06 18.36 -7.33
C THR A 432 24.82 19.40 -6.22
N ILE A 433 23.88 19.14 -5.31
CA ILE A 433 23.47 20.06 -4.25
C ILE A 433 24.03 19.61 -2.89
N VAL A 434 24.15 18.32 -2.69
CA VAL A 434 24.66 17.67 -1.48
C VAL A 434 26.18 17.44 -1.60
#